data_c01a4fc34e8338e6cbd1dd5feb8927c1
#
_entry.id   c01a4fc34e8338e6cbd1dd5feb8927c1
#
_cell.length_a   1.000
_cell.length_b   1.000
_cell.length_c   1.000
_cell.angle_alpha   90.00
_cell.angle_beta   90.00
_cell.angle_gamma   90.00
#
_symmetry.space_group_name_H-M   'P 1'
#
loop_
_entity.id
_entity.type
_entity.pdbx_description
1 polymer ?
#
loop_
_entity_poly.entity_id
_entity_poly.type
_entity_poly.pdbx_seq_one_letter_code
_entity_poly.pdbx_strand_id
1 'polypeptide(L)'
;MNTQKVLALLLGLLMGLTSSEMTGSSWRDGMTKGKPALRSAGSISFGPEGILFIADAKSASIHAIATGDTEASKASPVKLEAINTKIAGMLGTTADEILIKDIAVNPISKHTYLSVSRGRGPSAIPVIVRVEDKDKLIVLDFNHVENSTAILPDAPEDKLVGQGRRSSNKRLESITDIAFLDDRVLIAGLSNEEFASTLRGIPFPFKSVEKGTKVEIYHGAHGRFETKSPVRTFVPINIGTEPHLLAAYTCTPLVQIPLKSIEPDAQIIGKTIAELGNRNRPLDMIVYNKEDNVFLLMANSS
;
A
#
# COMPACT_ATOMS: atom_id res chain seq x y z
N MET A 1 31.89 39.00 -75.52
CA MET A 1 30.96 39.79 -74.75
C MET A 1 30.71 38.96 -73.50
N ASN A 2 31.07 39.52 -72.37
CA ASN A 2 31.39 38.82 -71.14
C ASN A 2 30.12 38.29 -70.35
N THR A 3 30.14 37.03 -69.99
CA THR A 3 29.31 36.44 -68.98
C THR A 3 30.13 36.21 -67.75
N GLN A 4 29.88 37.01 -66.71
CA GLN A 4 30.48 36.82 -65.37
C GLN A 4 29.66 35.70 -64.62
N LYS A 5 30.38 34.67 -64.24
CA LYS A 5 29.89 33.63 -63.35
C LYS A 5 29.93 34.16 -61.91
N VAL A 6 28.75 34.25 -61.26
CA VAL A 6 28.64 34.49 -59.83
C VAL A 6 28.61 33.14 -59.12
N LEU A 7 29.65 32.87 -58.35
CA LEU A 7 29.77 31.66 -57.50
C LEU A 7 29.13 31.99 -56.15
N ALA A 8 27.93 31.44 -55.85
CA ALA A 8 27.30 31.58 -54.56
C ALA A 8 27.82 30.48 -53.61
N LEU A 9 28.53 30.90 -52.58
CA LEU A 9 29.01 30.03 -51.48
C LEU A 9 27.85 29.80 -50.48
N LEU A 10 27.22 28.62 -50.48
CA LEU A 10 26.28 28.23 -49.48
C LEU A 10 27.05 27.67 -48.25
N LEU A 11 27.15 28.49 -47.21
CA LEU A 11 27.63 28.05 -45.89
C LEU A 11 26.47 27.38 -45.18
N GLY A 12 26.43 26.02 -45.20
CA GLY A 12 25.45 25.23 -44.45
C GLY A 12 25.77 25.23 -42.96
N LEU A 13 25.01 26.01 -42.18
CA LEU A 13 25.03 25.97 -40.72
C LEU A 13 24.30 24.74 -40.27
N LEU A 14 25.04 23.65 -39.96
CA LEU A 14 24.50 22.45 -39.31
C LEU A 14 24.23 22.83 -37.84
N MET A 15 23.00 23.28 -37.50
CA MET A 15 22.52 23.29 -36.12
C MET A 15 22.30 21.87 -35.69
N GLY A 16 23.22 21.31 -34.92
CA GLY A 16 23.02 20.09 -34.18
C GLY A 16 21.89 20.31 -33.16
N LEU A 17 20.72 19.79 -33.49
CA LEU A 17 19.65 19.58 -32.52
C LEU A 17 20.14 18.54 -31.52
N THR A 18 20.75 18.97 -30.42
CA THR A 18 20.89 18.11 -29.23
C THR A 18 19.47 17.96 -28.66
N SER A 19 18.81 16.87 -28.99
CA SER A 19 17.64 16.42 -28.23
C SER A 19 18.11 16.21 -26.79
N SER A 20 17.85 17.17 -25.90
CA SER A 20 17.81 16.94 -24.48
C SER A 20 16.76 15.85 -24.24
N GLU A 21 17.18 14.60 -24.10
CA GLU A 21 16.33 13.61 -23.45
C GLU A 21 16.05 14.17 -22.05
N MET A 22 14.83 14.64 -21.83
CA MET A 22 14.32 14.86 -20.49
C MET A 22 14.30 13.46 -19.86
N THR A 23 15.36 13.13 -19.11
CA THR A 23 15.36 11.97 -18.22
C THR A 23 14.28 12.22 -17.19
N GLY A 24 13.08 11.69 -17.43
CA GLY A 24 12.04 11.64 -16.42
C GLY A 24 12.63 11.00 -15.15
N SER A 25 12.31 11.56 -13.99
CA SER A 25 12.67 10.99 -12.69
C SER A 25 12.26 9.51 -12.66
N SER A 26 13.20 8.62 -12.36
CA SER A 26 12.91 7.20 -12.24
C SER A 26 12.16 6.94 -10.94
N TRP A 27 11.20 6.03 -10.97
CA TRP A 27 10.52 5.55 -9.75
C TRP A 27 11.49 4.89 -8.75
N ARG A 28 12.72 4.56 -9.18
CA ARG A 28 13.79 4.01 -8.33
C ARG A 28 14.73 5.06 -7.77
N ASP A 29 14.49 6.34 -8.03
CA ASP A 29 15.30 7.41 -7.47
C ASP A 29 15.28 7.36 -5.94
N GLY A 30 16.47 7.43 -5.32
CA GLY A 30 16.63 7.32 -3.87
C GLY A 30 16.57 5.89 -3.32
N MET A 31 16.37 4.85 -4.16
CA MET A 31 16.54 3.46 -3.73
C MET A 31 18.02 3.08 -3.60
N THR A 32 18.33 2.25 -2.62
CA THR A 32 19.66 1.70 -2.40
C THR A 32 19.62 0.18 -2.42
N LYS A 33 20.67 -0.44 -2.96
CA LYS A 33 20.79 -1.91 -3.00
C LYS A 33 21.19 -2.44 -1.63
N GLY A 34 20.42 -3.39 -1.11
CA GLY A 34 20.69 -3.96 0.20
C GLY A 34 19.53 -4.80 0.72
N LYS A 35 19.59 -5.12 2.02
CA LYS A 35 18.53 -5.83 2.73
C LYS A 35 17.68 -4.82 3.50
N PRO A 36 16.36 -4.71 3.21
CA PRO A 36 15.47 -3.86 4.00
C PRO A 36 15.36 -4.35 5.45
N ALA A 37 15.28 -3.42 6.39
CA ALA A 37 15.17 -3.73 7.83
C ALA A 37 13.72 -4.07 8.22
N LEU A 38 13.11 -5.03 7.53
CA LEU A 38 11.72 -5.41 7.70
C LEU A 38 11.50 -6.20 9.00
N ARG A 39 10.70 -5.66 9.93
CA ARG A 39 10.34 -6.29 11.20
C ARG A 39 8.97 -6.98 11.18
N SER A 40 8.07 -6.52 10.30
CA SER A 40 6.77 -7.15 10.02
C SER A 40 6.35 -6.89 8.58
N ALA A 41 5.51 -7.76 8.03
CA ALA A 41 4.84 -7.54 6.76
C ALA A 41 3.33 -7.60 7.00
N GLY A 42 2.68 -6.46 6.87
CA GLY A 42 1.23 -6.27 6.94
C GLY A 42 0.63 -6.13 5.56
N SER A 43 -0.13 -5.06 5.34
CA SER A 43 -0.70 -4.72 4.04
C SER A 43 0.37 -4.47 3.00
N ILE A 44 0.09 -4.84 1.74
CA ILE A 44 0.98 -4.70 0.59
C ILE A 44 0.24 -4.07 -0.59
N SER A 45 0.95 -3.28 -1.37
CA SER A 45 0.41 -2.65 -2.58
C SER A 45 1.47 -2.55 -3.65
N PHE A 46 1.07 -2.59 -4.92
CA PHE A 46 1.97 -2.36 -6.03
C PHE A 46 1.91 -0.92 -6.52
N GLY A 47 3.08 -0.37 -6.84
CA GLY A 47 3.27 0.86 -7.58
C GLY A 47 3.80 0.60 -8.98
N PRO A 48 4.36 1.65 -9.63
CA PRO A 48 4.93 1.54 -10.96
C PRO A 48 6.15 0.60 -10.98
N GLU A 49 6.51 0.13 -12.17
CA GLU A 49 7.71 -0.68 -12.44
C GLU A 49 7.84 -1.94 -11.54
N GLY A 50 6.72 -2.52 -11.08
CA GLY A 50 6.74 -3.70 -10.22
C GLY A 50 7.31 -3.43 -8.81
N ILE A 51 7.29 -2.18 -8.36
CA ILE A 51 7.68 -1.81 -7.00
C ILE A 51 6.59 -2.27 -6.03
N LEU A 52 6.97 -3.09 -5.06
CA LEU A 52 6.10 -3.57 -3.99
C LEU A 52 6.28 -2.70 -2.75
N PHE A 53 5.20 -2.09 -2.28
CA PHE A 53 5.14 -1.42 -0.99
C PHE A 53 4.71 -2.41 0.08
N ILE A 54 5.41 -2.43 1.20
CA ILE A 54 5.15 -3.32 2.34
C ILE A 54 4.99 -2.49 3.60
N ALA A 55 3.84 -2.60 4.25
CA ALA A 55 3.59 -1.99 5.55
C ALA A 55 4.26 -2.77 6.67
N ASP A 56 5.15 -2.10 7.41
CA ASP A 56 5.78 -2.64 8.62
C ASP A 56 5.30 -1.87 9.86
N ALA A 57 4.20 -2.31 10.45
CA ALA A 57 3.62 -1.68 11.63
C ALA A 57 4.54 -1.78 12.86
N LYS A 58 5.38 -2.82 12.99
CA LYS A 58 6.33 -2.94 14.12
C LYS A 58 7.38 -1.82 14.11
N SER A 59 7.89 -1.46 12.94
CA SER A 59 8.83 -0.33 12.77
C SER A 59 8.14 0.99 12.40
N ALA A 60 6.81 0.98 12.24
CA ALA A 60 6.04 2.13 11.76
C ALA A 60 6.64 2.72 10.47
N SER A 61 6.85 1.89 9.48
CA SER A 61 7.48 2.27 8.22
C SER A 61 6.82 1.60 7.02
N ILE A 62 7.02 2.21 5.85
CA ILE A 62 6.71 1.62 4.55
C ILE A 62 8.03 1.32 3.86
N HIS A 63 8.19 0.09 3.41
CA HIS A 63 9.32 -0.32 2.57
C HIS A 63 8.86 -0.41 1.12
N ALA A 64 9.56 0.26 0.22
CA ALA A 64 9.42 0.12 -1.22
C ALA A 64 10.52 -0.83 -1.73
N ILE A 65 10.12 -1.90 -2.41
CA ILE A 65 11.01 -2.96 -2.89
C ILE A 65 10.87 -3.09 -4.41
N ALA A 66 11.97 -2.92 -5.14
CA ALA A 66 11.99 -3.24 -6.56
C ALA A 66 12.04 -4.76 -6.72
N THR A 67 10.91 -5.36 -7.08
CA THR A 67 10.78 -6.83 -7.16
C THR A 67 11.50 -7.43 -8.37
N GLY A 68 11.80 -6.64 -9.40
CA GLY A 68 12.30 -7.11 -10.69
C GLY A 68 11.23 -7.84 -11.52
N ASP A 69 10.00 -7.93 -11.05
CA ASP A 69 8.88 -8.59 -11.72
C ASP A 69 8.15 -7.61 -12.64
N THR A 70 8.79 -7.30 -13.78
CA THR A 70 8.38 -6.24 -14.72
C THR A 70 7.96 -6.77 -16.08
N GLU A 71 8.01 -8.08 -16.29
CA GLU A 71 7.58 -8.69 -17.55
C GLU A 71 6.08 -8.93 -17.55
N ALA A 72 5.40 -8.44 -18.59
CA ALA A 72 3.97 -8.64 -18.74
C ALA A 72 3.65 -10.12 -18.98
N SER A 73 2.75 -10.70 -18.21
CA SER A 73 2.23 -12.04 -18.43
C SER A 73 0.72 -12.02 -18.66
N LYS A 74 0.19 -13.12 -19.18
CA LYS A 74 -1.25 -13.32 -19.26
C LYS A 74 -1.77 -13.71 -17.88
N ALA A 75 -2.83 -13.05 -17.41
CA ALA A 75 -3.51 -13.47 -16.21
C ALA A 75 -3.96 -14.92 -16.34
N SER A 76 -3.55 -15.78 -15.41
CA SER A 76 -3.97 -17.17 -15.31
C SER A 76 -4.79 -17.34 -14.03
N PRO A 77 -5.93 -18.02 -14.06
CA PRO A 77 -6.65 -18.32 -12.84
C PRO A 77 -5.78 -19.13 -11.88
N VAL A 78 -5.56 -18.62 -10.69
CA VAL A 78 -4.83 -19.30 -9.64
C VAL A 78 -5.84 -20.05 -8.76
N LYS A 79 -5.68 -21.37 -8.64
CA LYS A 79 -6.45 -22.20 -7.73
C LYS A 79 -5.50 -22.94 -6.81
N LEU A 80 -5.29 -22.42 -5.61
CA LEU A 80 -4.41 -23.00 -4.60
C LEU A 80 -5.23 -23.58 -3.46
N GLU A 81 -5.21 -24.90 -3.33
CA GLU A 81 -5.78 -25.58 -2.17
C GLU A 81 -4.75 -25.68 -1.05
N ALA A 82 -5.20 -25.57 0.21
CA ALA A 82 -4.39 -25.67 1.42
C ALA A 82 -3.11 -24.80 1.38
N ILE A 83 -3.25 -23.53 0.95
CA ILE A 83 -2.13 -22.60 0.74
C ILE A 83 -1.26 -22.43 1.98
N ASN A 84 -1.84 -22.36 3.18
CA ASN A 84 -1.13 -22.27 4.44
C ASN A 84 -0.24 -23.51 4.70
N THR A 85 -0.70 -24.70 4.34
CA THR A 85 0.08 -25.93 4.44
C THR A 85 1.25 -25.95 3.44
N LYS A 86 1.01 -25.50 2.21
CA LYS A 86 2.06 -25.40 1.19
C LYS A 86 3.16 -24.41 1.63
N ILE A 87 2.77 -23.21 2.08
CA ILE A 87 3.72 -22.22 2.58
C ILE A 87 4.46 -22.74 3.82
N ALA A 88 3.78 -23.41 4.74
CA ALA A 88 4.40 -24.01 5.92
C ALA A 88 5.48 -25.02 5.56
N GLY A 89 5.21 -25.91 4.59
CA GLY A 89 6.19 -26.86 4.08
C GLY A 89 7.43 -26.18 3.50
N MET A 90 7.26 -25.09 2.73
CA MET A 90 8.36 -24.30 2.18
C MET A 90 9.21 -23.61 3.24
N LEU A 91 8.56 -23.14 4.31
CA LEU A 91 9.21 -22.38 5.39
C LEU A 91 9.70 -23.26 6.56
N GLY A 92 9.49 -24.59 6.49
CA GLY A 92 9.90 -25.54 7.53
C GLY A 92 9.18 -25.30 8.86
N THR A 93 7.83 -25.15 8.80
CA THR A 93 6.98 -24.93 9.98
C THR A 93 5.62 -25.65 9.80
N THR A 94 4.66 -25.39 10.68
CA THR A 94 3.30 -25.96 10.63
C THR A 94 2.28 -24.96 10.11
N ALA A 95 1.15 -25.42 9.59
CA ALA A 95 0.14 -24.57 8.95
C ALA A 95 -0.49 -23.54 9.91
N ASP A 96 -0.59 -23.85 11.19
CA ASP A 96 -1.09 -22.96 12.24
C ASP A 96 -0.11 -21.82 12.59
N GLU A 97 1.18 -21.97 12.25
CA GLU A 97 2.22 -20.94 12.36
C GLU A 97 2.27 -20.01 11.14
N ILE A 98 1.44 -20.25 10.13
CA ILE A 98 1.33 -19.38 8.95
C ILE A 98 0.14 -18.45 9.10
N LEU A 99 0.42 -17.14 9.05
CA LEU A 99 -0.60 -16.09 8.96
C LEU A 99 -0.41 -15.33 7.66
N ILE A 100 -1.32 -15.55 6.71
CA ILE A 100 -1.43 -14.70 5.53
C ILE A 100 -2.08 -13.39 5.99
N LYS A 101 -1.40 -12.28 5.79
CA LYS A 101 -1.83 -10.96 6.27
C LYS A 101 -2.53 -10.17 5.19
N ASP A 102 -2.05 -10.30 3.95
CA ASP A 102 -2.59 -9.56 2.82
C ASP A 102 -2.22 -10.22 1.50
N ILE A 103 -2.91 -9.79 0.43
CA ILE A 103 -2.76 -10.26 -0.94
C ILE A 103 -2.76 -9.07 -1.91
N ALA A 104 -1.81 -9.03 -2.82
CA ALA A 104 -1.79 -8.06 -3.91
C ALA A 104 -1.42 -8.73 -5.23
N VAL A 105 -1.95 -8.19 -6.33
CA VAL A 105 -1.60 -8.64 -7.67
C VAL A 105 -0.72 -7.60 -8.35
N ASN A 106 0.44 -8.01 -8.86
CA ASN A 106 1.29 -7.14 -9.65
C ASN A 106 0.55 -6.73 -10.94
N PRO A 107 0.32 -5.44 -11.19
CA PRO A 107 -0.46 -5.00 -12.36
C PRO A 107 0.25 -5.27 -13.69
N ILE A 108 1.56 -5.53 -13.69
CA ILE A 108 2.37 -5.82 -14.88
C ILE A 108 2.38 -7.31 -15.15
N SER A 109 2.97 -8.10 -14.25
CA SER A 109 3.18 -9.54 -14.44
C SER A 109 1.94 -10.38 -14.18
N LYS A 110 0.92 -9.82 -13.49
CA LYS A 110 -0.28 -10.54 -13.02
C LYS A 110 0.03 -11.62 -11.97
N HIS A 111 1.27 -11.71 -11.48
CA HIS A 111 1.59 -12.59 -10.37
C HIS A 111 0.93 -12.10 -9.08
N THR A 112 0.47 -13.05 -8.28
CA THR A 112 -0.11 -12.78 -6.96
C THR A 112 0.98 -12.81 -5.90
N TYR A 113 0.98 -11.83 -5.01
CA TYR A 113 1.90 -11.72 -3.88
C TYR A 113 1.12 -11.83 -2.57
N LEU A 114 1.71 -12.50 -1.62
CA LEU A 114 1.15 -12.70 -0.28
C LEU A 114 2.13 -12.14 0.75
N SER A 115 1.65 -11.32 1.64
CA SER A 115 2.40 -11.00 2.85
C SER A 115 2.08 -12.03 3.91
N VAL A 116 3.11 -12.61 4.50
CA VAL A 116 3.01 -13.75 5.39
C VAL A 116 3.82 -13.51 6.66
N SER A 117 3.25 -13.88 7.80
CA SER A 117 3.97 -14.02 9.06
C SER A 117 4.24 -15.50 9.31
N ARG A 118 5.51 -15.90 9.41
CA ARG A 118 5.94 -17.20 9.91
C ARG A 118 6.10 -17.09 11.41
N GLY A 119 5.31 -17.84 12.15
CA GLY A 119 5.21 -17.73 13.60
C GLY A 119 4.25 -16.63 14.06
N ARG A 120 4.06 -16.57 15.37
CA ARG A 120 3.14 -15.66 16.05
C ARG A 120 3.85 -14.77 17.06
N GLY A 121 3.22 -13.64 17.40
CA GLY A 121 3.73 -12.72 18.42
C GLY A 121 5.00 -11.95 18.03
N PRO A 122 5.83 -11.56 19.01
CA PRO A 122 6.97 -10.67 18.76
C PRO A 122 8.08 -11.28 17.89
N SER A 123 8.27 -12.60 17.96
CA SER A 123 9.31 -13.35 17.21
C SER A 123 8.88 -13.77 15.80
N ALA A 124 7.66 -13.42 15.37
CA ALA A 124 7.18 -13.74 14.05
C ALA A 124 8.06 -13.11 12.95
N ILE A 125 8.39 -13.90 11.93
CA ILE A 125 9.28 -13.52 10.83
C ILE A 125 8.43 -13.10 9.63
N PRO A 126 8.62 -11.89 9.07
CA PRO A 126 7.95 -11.47 7.85
C PRO A 126 8.50 -12.19 6.62
N VAL A 127 7.61 -12.61 5.75
CA VAL A 127 7.93 -13.30 4.49
C VAL A 127 7.00 -12.77 3.40
N ILE A 128 7.52 -12.54 2.20
CA ILE A 128 6.71 -12.30 1.01
C ILE A 128 6.81 -13.52 0.10
N VAL A 129 5.64 -14.01 -0.29
CA VAL A 129 5.52 -15.18 -1.19
C VAL A 129 4.89 -14.71 -2.49
N ARG A 130 5.53 -15.02 -3.61
CA ARG A 130 4.98 -14.83 -4.95
C ARG A 130 4.39 -16.15 -5.43
N VAL A 131 3.19 -16.07 -5.98
CA VAL A 131 2.52 -17.16 -6.67
C VAL A 131 2.77 -16.99 -8.17
N GLU A 132 3.43 -17.95 -8.79
CA GLU A 132 3.63 -18.04 -10.23
C GLU A 132 2.64 -19.04 -10.85
N ASP A 133 2.78 -19.27 -12.14
CA ASP A 133 1.91 -20.20 -12.89
C ASP A 133 1.78 -21.57 -12.21
N LYS A 134 0.58 -22.15 -12.28
CA LYS A 134 0.27 -23.53 -11.87
C LYS A 134 0.70 -23.89 -10.44
N ASP A 135 0.43 -23.07 -9.46
CA ASP A 135 0.68 -23.37 -8.05
C ASP A 135 2.14 -23.25 -7.57
N LYS A 136 3.04 -22.74 -8.38
CA LYS A 136 4.43 -22.54 -7.95
C LYS A 136 4.51 -21.36 -7.00
N LEU A 137 4.95 -21.63 -5.77
CA LEU A 137 5.20 -20.61 -4.76
C LEU A 137 6.68 -20.30 -4.68
N ILE A 138 7.03 -19.03 -4.60
CA ILE A 138 8.40 -18.54 -4.44
C ILE A 138 8.48 -17.62 -3.23
N VAL A 139 9.36 -17.92 -2.30
CA VAL A 139 9.73 -16.99 -1.23
C VAL A 139 10.70 -15.96 -1.79
N LEU A 140 10.37 -14.68 -1.66
CA LEU A 140 11.25 -13.62 -2.15
C LEU A 140 12.47 -13.46 -1.24
N ASP A 141 13.65 -13.41 -1.87
CA ASP A 141 14.90 -13.09 -1.18
C ASP A 141 15.17 -11.58 -1.29
N PHE A 142 15.23 -10.92 -0.13
CA PHE A 142 15.49 -9.49 -0.02
C PHE A 142 16.94 -9.14 0.35
N ASN A 143 17.88 -10.07 0.30
CA ASN A 143 19.26 -9.80 0.74
C ASN A 143 19.96 -8.75 -0.13
N HIS A 144 19.59 -8.63 -1.42
CA HIS A 144 20.28 -7.76 -2.38
C HIS A 144 19.31 -7.04 -3.33
N VAL A 145 18.22 -6.47 -2.81
CA VAL A 145 17.21 -5.76 -3.61
C VAL A 145 17.40 -4.24 -3.53
N GLU A 146 17.02 -3.53 -4.58
CA GLU A 146 16.86 -2.08 -4.50
C GLU A 146 15.64 -1.77 -3.64
N ASN A 147 15.85 -0.95 -2.61
CA ASN A 147 14.79 -0.61 -1.67
C ASN A 147 14.95 0.81 -1.12
N SER A 148 13.85 1.36 -0.66
CA SER A 148 13.81 2.60 0.14
C SER A 148 12.78 2.47 1.24
N THR A 149 12.90 3.32 2.27
CA THR A 149 12.04 3.23 3.46
C THR A 149 11.56 4.61 3.89
N ALA A 150 10.26 4.72 4.14
CA ALA A 150 9.64 5.89 4.75
C ALA A 150 9.21 5.54 6.18
N ILE A 151 9.67 6.33 7.17
CA ILE A 151 9.36 6.13 8.59
C ILE A 151 8.29 7.14 9.00
N LEU A 152 7.23 6.68 9.68
CA LEU A 152 6.17 7.53 10.18
C LEU A 152 6.63 8.28 11.44
N PRO A 153 6.63 9.63 11.45
CA PRO A 153 7.22 10.42 12.54
C PRO A 153 6.37 10.43 13.82
N ASP A 154 5.07 10.19 13.68
CA ASP A 154 4.05 10.33 14.72
C ASP A 154 3.38 9.00 15.09
N ALA A 155 4.06 7.88 14.88
CA ALA A 155 3.51 6.57 15.23
C ALA A 155 3.41 6.37 16.75
N PRO A 156 2.41 5.61 17.24
CA PRO A 156 2.32 5.26 18.66
C PRO A 156 3.59 4.56 19.15
N GLU A 157 3.91 4.70 20.42
CA GLU A 157 5.03 3.99 21.04
C GLU A 157 4.86 2.47 21.00
N ASP A 158 5.96 1.73 20.80
CA ASP A 158 5.96 0.26 20.82
C ASP A 158 5.91 -0.26 22.25
N LYS A 159 4.75 -0.15 22.88
CA LYS A 159 4.50 -0.62 24.25
C LYS A 159 3.08 -1.13 24.42
N LEU A 160 2.90 -2.04 25.39
CA LEU A 160 1.58 -2.45 25.84
C LEU A 160 0.94 -1.34 26.69
N VAL A 161 -0.30 -0.99 26.35
CA VAL A 161 -1.11 -0.02 27.09
C VAL A 161 -2.42 -0.70 27.52
N GLY A 162 -2.86 -0.43 28.75
CA GLY A 162 -4.03 -1.05 29.35
C GLY A 162 -3.66 -2.15 30.36
N GLN A 163 -4.67 -2.85 30.88
CA GLN A 163 -4.50 -3.89 31.88
C GLN A 163 -5.21 -5.18 31.49
N GLY A 164 -4.58 -6.33 31.79
CA GLY A 164 -5.12 -7.66 31.58
C GLY A 164 -5.52 -7.92 30.11
N ARG A 165 -6.69 -8.47 29.88
CA ARG A 165 -7.20 -8.78 28.51
C ARG A 165 -7.51 -7.56 27.65
N ARG A 166 -7.50 -6.34 28.20
CA ARG A 166 -7.71 -5.07 27.48
C ARG A 166 -6.40 -4.40 27.12
N SER A 167 -5.26 -5.00 27.44
CA SER A 167 -3.96 -4.46 27.01
C SER A 167 -3.79 -4.64 25.49
N SER A 168 -3.31 -3.61 24.85
CA SER A 168 -2.99 -3.62 23.40
C SER A 168 -1.74 -2.80 23.12
N ASN A 169 -1.05 -3.15 22.06
CA ASN A 169 0.08 -2.37 21.55
C ASN A 169 -0.40 -1.57 20.34
N LYS A 170 -0.58 -0.26 20.53
CA LYS A 170 -1.08 0.65 19.49
C LYS A 170 -0.10 0.83 18.32
N ARG A 171 1.18 0.55 18.51
CA ARG A 171 2.18 0.53 17.44
C ARG A 171 1.76 -0.42 16.31
N LEU A 172 1.15 -1.56 16.63
CA LEU A 172 0.72 -2.55 15.65
C LEU A 172 -0.48 -2.09 14.80
N GLU A 173 -1.12 -0.97 15.19
CA GLU A 173 -2.18 -0.30 14.44
C GLU A 173 -1.69 1.01 13.78
N SER A 174 -0.38 1.31 13.82
CA SER A 174 0.19 2.51 13.17
C SER A 174 0.02 2.50 11.65
N ILE A 175 -0.03 1.31 11.06
CA ILE A 175 -0.35 1.07 9.66
C ILE A 175 -1.29 -0.13 9.61
N THR A 176 -2.51 0.10 9.19
CA THR A 176 -3.55 -0.93 9.08
C THR A 176 -3.80 -1.35 7.64
N ASP A 177 -3.64 -0.40 6.70
CA ASP A 177 -3.80 -0.64 5.28
C ASP A 177 -3.03 0.36 4.45
N ILE A 178 -2.67 0.00 3.20
CA ILE A 178 -1.98 0.85 2.23
C ILE A 178 -2.50 0.65 0.81
N ALA A 179 -2.46 1.72 0.01
CA ALA A 179 -2.69 1.66 -1.44
C ALA A 179 -1.77 2.66 -2.15
N PHE A 180 -1.36 2.34 -3.38
CA PHE A 180 -0.66 3.29 -4.24
C PHE A 180 -1.65 3.96 -5.20
N LEU A 181 -1.70 5.29 -5.18
CA LEU A 181 -2.56 6.09 -6.05
C LEU A 181 -1.97 7.50 -6.22
N ASP A 182 -2.05 8.05 -7.43
CA ASP A 182 -1.63 9.43 -7.76
C ASP A 182 -0.22 9.73 -7.24
N ASP A 183 0.74 8.87 -7.58
CA ASP A 183 2.16 8.97 -7.21
C ASP A 183 2.41 9.07 -5.69
N ARG A 184 1.47 8.56 -4.89
CA ARG A 184 1.55 8.52 -3.42
C ARG A 184 1.20 7.15 -2.87
N VAL A 185 1.87 6.77 -1.79
CA VAL A 185 1.42 5.66 -0.94
C VAL A 185 0.44 6.23 0.07
N LEU A 186 -0.84 5.87 -0.09
CA LEU A 186 -1.88 6.17 0.88
C LEU A 186 -1.79 5.17 2.03
N ILE A 187 -1.92 5.65 3.26
CA ILE A 187 -1.74 4.86 4.48
C ILE A 187 -2.87 5.17 5.44
N ALA A 188 -3.50 4.13 5.95
CA ALA A 188 -4.43 4.21 7.07
C ALA A 188 -3.77 3.69 8.35
N GLY A 189 -4.10 4.27 9.50
CA GLY A 189 -3.60 3.79 10.78
C GLY A 189 -3.86 4.73 11.95
N LEU A 190 -3.08 4.54 13.01
CA LEU A 190 -3.11 5.39 14.20
C LEU A 190 -1.83 6.20 14.33
N SER A 191 -1.99 7.46 14.73
CA SER A 191 -0.90 8.32 15.24
C SER A 191 -0.86 8.30 16.78
N ASN A 192 0.15 8.97 17.34
CA ASN A 192 0.28 9.17 18.79
C ASN A 192 -0.47 10.42 19.29
N GLU A 193 -1.23 11.08 18.43
CA GLU A 193 -1.96 12.31 18.75
C GLU A 193 -3.32 12.02 19.42
N GLU A 194 -3.97 13.03 19.94
CA GLU A 194 -5.28 12.92 20.59
C GLU A 194 -6.34 12.40 19.62
N PHE A 195 -6.34 12.92 18.37
CA PHE A 195 -7.12 12.40 17.26
C PHE A 195 -6.28 11.36 16.52
N ALA A 196 -6.26 10.14 17.05
CA ALA A 196 -5.30 9.12 16.64
C ALA A 196 -5.63 8.49 15.28
N SER A 197 -6.90 8.48 14.83
CA SER A 197 -7.27 7.95 13.52
C SER A 197 -6.73 8.84 12.41
N THR A 198 -5.85 8.29 11.56
CA THR A 198 -5.17 9.06 10.52
C THR A 198 -5.22 8.38 9.16
N LEU A 199 -5.27 9.23 8.13
CA LEU A 199 -4.93 8.91 6.76
C LEU A 199 -3.73 9.74 6.32
N ARG A 200 -2.87 9.17 5.47
CA ARG A 200 -1.65 9.85 5.03
C ARG A 200 -1.36 9.52 3.58
N GLY A 201 -0.92 10.50 2.79
CA GLY A 201 -0.37 10.27 1.46
C GLY A 201 1.12 10.61 1.46
N ILE A 202 1.99 9.62 1.26
CA ILE A 202 3.44 9.84 1.15
C ILE A 202 3.81 9.83 -0.34
N PRO A 203 4.33 10.94 -0.90
CA PRO A 203 4.83 10.96 -2.27
C PRO A 203 5.91 9.91 -2.50
N PHE A 204 5.87 9.26 -3.63
CA PHE A 204 6.90 8.31 -4.05
C PHE A 204 7.53 8.79 -5.37
N PRO A 205 8.85 8.72 -5.55
CA PRO A 205 9.89 8.22 -4.61
C PRO A 205 9.94 8.96 -3.28
N PHE A 206 10.25 8.24 -2.19
CA PHE A 206 10.25 8.80 -0.84
C PHE A 206 11.29 9.89 -0.66
N LYS A 207 10.86 11.07 -0.18
CA LYS A 207 11.74 12.21 0.15
C LYS A 207 11.58 12.62 1.61
N SER A 208 10.37 12.98 2.00
CA SER A 208 10.01 13.37 3.37
C SER A 208 8.68 12.74 3.74
N VAL A 209 8.46 12.52 5.01
CA VAL A 209 7.19 12.04 5.55
C VAL A 209 6.63 13.09 6.47
N GLU A 210 5.47 13.61 6.11
CA GLU A 210 4.75 14.60 6.87
C GLU A 210 3.73 13.93 7.81
N LYS A 211 3.13 14.71 8.71
CA LYS A 211 2.03 14.24 9.55
C LYS A 211 0.82 13.85 8.72
N GLY A 212 0.02 12.92 9.24
CA GLY A 212 -1.21 12.49 8.60
C GLY A 212 -2.37 13.47 8.78
N THR A 213 -3.41 13.28 7.99
CA THR A 213 -4.73 13.90 8.15
C THR A 213 -5.46 13.18 9.28
N LYS A 214 -5.94 13.93 10.26
CA LYS A 214 -6.75 13.43 11.38
C LYS A 214 -8.18 13.22 10.92
N VAL A 215 -8.74 12.04 11.18
CA VAL A 215 -10.08 11.68 10.72
C VAL A 215 -11.02 11.49 11.90
N GLU A 216 -12.11 12.25 11.88
CA GLU A 216 -13.24 12.11 12.78
C GLU A 216 -14.41 11.50 12.01
N ILE A 217 -15.10 10.53 12.61
CA ILE A 217 -16.25 9.86 12.01
C ILE A 217 -17.44 9.87 12.95
N TYR A 218 -18.65 10.01 12.40
CA TYR A 218 -19.86 9.77 13.16
C TYR A 218 -20.17 8.27 13.18
N HIS A 219 -20.21 7.69 14.36
CA HIS A 219 -20.55 6.29 14.58
C HIS A 219 -21.98 6.18 15.09
N GLY A 220 -22.89 5.78 14.21
CA GLY A 220 -24.33 5.73 14.47
C GLY A 220 -24.69 4.80 15.62
N ALA A 221 -24.05 3.63 15.73
CA ALA A 221 -24.29 2.69 16.82
C ALA A 221 -23.97 3.24 18.23
N HIS A 222 -23.06 4.23 18.33
CA HIS A 222 -22.70 4.91 19.58
C HIS A 222 -23.32 6.29 19.70
N GLY A 223 -23.95 6.81 18.65
CA GLY A 223 -24.56 8.15 18.62
C GLY A 223 -23.59 9.31 18.85
N ARG A 224 -22.31 9.14 18.50
CA ARG A 224 -21.25 10.13 18.74
C ARG A 224 -20.16 10.10 17.69
N PHE A 225 -19.38 11.17 17.66
CA PHE A 225 -18.15 11.22 16.89
C PHE A 225 -17.03 10.44 17.57
N GLU A 226 -16.20 9.78 16.76
CA GLU A 226 -15.05 9.00 17.20
C GLU A 226 -13.79 9.38 16.41
N THR A 227 -12.67 9.47 17.12
CA THR A 227 -11.37 9.93 16.60
C THR A 227 -10.24 8.96 16.89
N LYS A 228 -10.51 7.83 17.56
CA LYS A 228 -9.50 6.89 18.06
C LYS A 228 -9.60 5.48 17.46
N SER A 229 -10.66 5.22 16.69
CA SER A 229 -10.80 3.95 15.97
C SER A 229 -10.03 4.03 14.66
N PRO A 230 -9.12 3.08 14.36
CA PRO A 230 -8.42 3.09 13.08
C PRO A 230 -9.35 2.70 11.94
N VAL A 231 -9.12 3.27 10.77
CA VAL A 231 -9.52 2.65 9.50
C VAL A 231 -8.90 1.27 9.47
N ARG A 232 -9.68 0.24 9.20
CA ARG A 232 -9.18 -1.14 9.15
C ARG A 232 -8.67 -1.51 7.77
N THR A 233 -9.43 -1.15 6.75
CA THR A 233 -9.10 -1.31 5.34
C THR A 233 -9.79 -0.22 4.53
N PHE A 234 -9.26 0.13 3.38
CA PHE A 234 -9.85 1.11 2.47
C PHE A 234 -9.58 0.78 1.01
N VAL A 235 -10.42 1.28 0.13
CA VAL A 235 -10.19 1.22 -1.31
C VAL A 235 -10.39 2.58 -1.95
N PRO A 236 -9.54 2.96 -2.92
CA PRO A 236 -9.81 4.08 -3.81
C PRO A 236 -10.98 3.76 -4.75
N ILE A 237 -11.83 4.77 -4.97
CA ILE A 237 -12.97 4.68 -5.89
C ILE A 237 -13.30 6.06 -6.44
N ASN A 238 -13.75 6.14 -7.69
CA ASN A 238 -14.34 7.36 -8.22
C ASN A 238 -15.84 7.39 -7.92
N ILE A 239 -16.31 8.46 -7.31
CA ILE A 239 -17.73 8.74 -7.10
C ILE A 239 -18.10 9.93 -7.97
N GLY A 240 -18.81 9.66 -9.07
CA GLY A 240 -18.91 10.60 -10.17
C GLY A 240 -17.54 10.81 -10.82
N THR A 241 -17.08 12.07 -10.86
CA THR A 241 -15.76 12.45 -11.39
C THR A 241 -14.70 12.68 -10.32
N GLU A 242 -15.06 12.56 -9.03
CA GLU A 242 -14.13 12.84 -7.93
C GLU A 242 -13.56 11.55 -7.34
N PRO A 243 -12.24 11.49 -7.10
CA PRO A 243 -11.61 10.37 -6.41
C PRO A 243 -11.89 10.43 -4.90
N HIS A 244 -12.26 9.30 -4.34
CA HIS A 244 -12.58 9.10 -2.93
C HIS A 244 -11.87 7.87 -2.37
N LEU A 245 -11.79 7.79 -1.05
CA LEU A 245 -11.56 6.54 -0.34
C LEU A 245 -12.89 6.08 0.27
N LEU A 246 -13.20 4.80 0.11
CA LEU A 246 -14.14 4.11 0.98
C LEU A 246 -13.34 3.44 2.08
N ALA A 247 -13.55 3.86 3.32
CA ALA A 247 -12.82 3.41 4.50
C ALA A 247 -13.75 2.63 5.43
N ALA A 248 -13.40 1.38 5.73
CA ALA A 248 -14.11 0.56 6.69
C ALA A 248 -13.39 0.55 8.03
N TYR A 249 -14.11 0.89 9.09
CA TYR A 249 -13.56 1.02 10.43
C TYR A 249 -13.70 -0.27 11.24
N THR A 250 -12.88 -0.42 12.26
CA THR A 250 -12.92 -1.57 13.19
C THR A 250 -14.29 -1.73 13.86
N CYS A 251 -15.00 -0.63 14.07
CA CYS A 251 -16.39 -0.64 14.52
C CYS A 251 -17.28 -0.25 13.34
N THR A 252 -18.06 -1.06 12.84
CA THR A 252 -19.14 -1.02 11.87
C THR A 252 -19.26 0.04 10.76
N PRO A 253 -18.82 1.31 10.84
CA PRO A 253 -19.10 2.26 9.77
C PRO A 253 -18.23 2.09 8.54
N LEU A 254 -18.87 2.20 7.38
CA LEU A 254 -18.25 2.45 6.08
C LEU A 254 -18.33 3.96 5.79
N VAL A 255 -17.20 4.57 5.52
CA VAL A 255 -17.03 6.02 5.47
C VAL A 255 -16.47 6.43 4.11
N GLN A 256 -17.07 7.45 3.52
CA GLN A 256 -16.59 8.09 2.30
C GLN A 256 -15.74 9.31 2.66
N ILE A 257 -14.54 9.40 2.06
CA ILE A 257 -13.58 10.49 2.28
C ILE A 257 -13.07 10.97 0.92
N PRO A 258 -13.25 12.25 0.56
CA PRO A 258 -12.68 12.80 -0.67
C PRO A 258 -11.16 12.76 -0.64
N LEU A 259 -10.51 12.25 -1.69
CA LEU A 259 -9.05 12.12 -1.73
C LEU A 259 -8.34 13.47 -1.59
N LYS A 260 -8.93 14.53 -2.16
CA LYS A 260 -8.43 15.91 -2.08
C LYS A 260 -8.39 16.50 -0.65
N SER A 261 -9.09 15.89 0.31
CA SER A 261 -9.08 16.34 1.71
C SER A 261 -7.97 15.71 2.55
N ILE A 262 -7.20 14.78 1.97
CA ILE A 262 -6.08 14.13 2.65
C ILE A 262 -4.83 15.01 2.48
N GLU A 263 -4.66 15.94 3.43
CA GLU A 263 -3.59 16.94 3.45
C GLU A 263 -2.80 16.81 4.77
N PRO A 264 -1.50 17.14 4.79
CA PRO A 264 -0.70 17.08 6.01
C PRO A 264 -1.29 17.92 7.13
N ASP A 265 -1.35 17.32 8.35
CA ASP A 265 -1.84 17.93 9.60
C ASP A 265 -3.30 18.47 9.56
N ALA A 266 -4.05 18.21 8.49
CA ALA A 266 -5.46 18.57 8.39
C ALA A 266 -6.32 17.73 9.35
N GLN A 267 -7.51 18.24 9.67
CA GLN A 267 -8.56 17.52 10.38
C GLN A 267 -9.81 17.50 9.53
N ILE A 268 -10.36 16.31 9.31
CA ILE A 268 -11.53 16.11 8.46
C ILE A 268 -12.60 15.28 9.16
N ILE A 269 -13.85 15.48 8.74
CA ILE A 269 -14.98 14.64 9.13
C ILE A 269 -15.35 13.76 7.95
N GLY A 270 -15.21 12.45 8.12
CA GLY A 270 -15.61 11.47 7.12
C GLY A 270 -17.15 11.31 7.09
N LYS A 271 -17.70 11.11 5.90
CA LYS A 271 -19.13 10.88 5.71
C LYS A 271 -19.47 9.41 5.85
N THR A 272 -20.11 9.00 6.95
CA THR A 272 -20.64 7.65 7.10
C THR A 272 -21.75 7.41 6.09
N ILE A 273 -21.58 6.37 5.27
CA ILE A 273 -22.54 5.99 4.20
C ILE A 273 -23.26 4.68 4.47
N ALA A 274 -22.70 3.83 5.34
CA ALA A 274 -23.34 2.59 5.77
C ALA A 274 -22.81 2.15 7.15
N GLU A 275 -23.60 1.33 7.83
CA GLU A 275 -23.22 0.60 9.04
C GLU A 275 -23.23 -0.89 8.73
N LEU A 276 -22.12 -1.58 8.94
CA LEU A 276 -21.92 -2.97 8.53
C LEU A 276 -22.52 -4.00 9.51
N GLY A 277 -23.07 -3.52 10.61
CA GLY A 277 -23.68 -4.35 11.66
C GLY A 277 -22.70 -4.78 12.76
N ASN A 278 -23.27 -5.07 13.93
CA ASN A 278 -22.48 -5.40 15.12
C ASN A 278 -21.65 -6.69 14.92
N ARG A 279 -20.40 -6.67 15.35
CA ARG A 279 -19.39 -7.73 15.24
C ARG A 279 -18.86 -8.02 13.84
N ASN A 280 -19.34 -7.36 12.80
CA ASN A 280 -18.71 -7.41 11.49
C ASN A 280 -17.43 -6.57 11.50
N ARG A 281 -16.29 -7.24 11.57
CA ARG A 281 -14.98 -6.56 11.51
C ARG A 281 -14.43 -6.71 10.10
N PRO A 282 -14.29 -5.63 9.35
CA PRO A 282 -13.70 -5.67 8.02
C PRO A 282 -12.25 -6.16 8.11
N LEU A 283 -11.88 -7.06 7.23
CA LEU A 283 -10.53 -7.59 7.09
C LEU A 283 -9.84 -6.96 5.89
N ASP A 284 -10.55 -6.97 4.76
CA ASP A 284 -10.07 -6.45 3.49
C ASP A 284 -11.26 -6.17 2.56
N MET A 285 -11.07 -5.32 1.54
CA MET A 285 -12.10 -5.02 0.55
C MET A 285 -11.51 -4.67 -0.81
N ILE A 286 -12.26 -5.00 -1.85
CA ILE A 286 -11.93 -4.68 -3.23
C ILE A 286 -13.13 -4.07 -3.96
N VAL A 287 -12.84 -3.20 -4.91
CA VAL A 287 -13.82 -2.72 -5.89
C VAL A 287 -13.66 -3.53 -7.16
N TYR A 288 -14.78 -4.01 -7.71
CA TYR A 288 -14.79 -4.68 -9.01
C TYR A 288 -15.98 -4.25 -9.86
N ASN A 289 -15.80 -4.30 -11.18
CA ASN A 289 -16.83 -4.00 -12.13
C ASN A 289 -17.45 -5.31 -12.64
N LYS A 290 -18.79 -5.35 -12.70
CA LYS A 290 -19.52 -6.42 -13.35
C LYS A 290 -20.66 -5.80 -14.19
N GLU A 291 -20.58 -6.01 -15.49
CA GLU A 291 -21.44 -5.31 -16.45
C GLU A 291 -21.31 -3.78 -16.25
N ASP A 292 -22.38 -3.02 -16.16
CA ASP A 292 -22.38 -1.56 -15.96
C ASP A 292 -22.37 -1.15 -14.47
N ASN A 293 -22.19 -2.09 -13.56
CA ASN A 293 -22.24 -1.84 -12.12
C ASN A 293 -20.88 -1.96 -11.46
N VAL A 294 -20.65 -1.09 -10.47
CA VAL A 294 -19.48 -1.11 -9.59
C VAL A 294 -19.90 -1.75 -8.27
N PHE A 295 -19.15 -2.74 -7.84
CA PHE A 295 -19.41 -3.48 -6.60
C PHE A 295 -18.25 -3.34 -5.63
N LEU A 296 -18.58 -3.26 -4.35
CA LEU A 296 -17.62 -3.40 -3.25
C LEU A 296 -17.78 -4.80 -2.65
N LEU A 297 -16.73 -5.61 -2.75
CA LEU A 297 -16.66 -6.89 -2.04
C LEU A 297 -15.83 -6.69 -0.78
N MET A 298 -16.36 -7.11 0.36
CA MET A 298 -15.72 -6.98 1.66
C MET A 298 -15.63 -8.32 2.37
N ALA A 299 -14.43 -8.67 2.83
CA ALA A 299 -14.21 -9.80 3.74
C ALA A 299 -14.38 -9.33 5.19
N ASN A 300 -15.20 -10.03 5.96
CA ASN A 300 -15.43 -9.73 7.36
C ASN A 300 -15.09 -10.96 8.24
N SER A 301 -14.54 -10.69 9.44
CA SER A 301 -14.55 -11.68 10.51
C SER A 301 -15.79 -11.49 11.38
N SER A 302 -16.49 -12.54 11.65
CA SER A 302 -17.60 -12.59 12.62
C SER A 302 -17.10 -13.05 13.99
#